data_cfef1b65d22c7f880fbb66494767a1b1
#
_entry.id   cfef1b65d22c7f880fbb66494767a1b1
#
_cell.length_a   1.000
_cell.length_b   1.000
_cell.length_c   1.000
_cell.angle_alpha   90.00
_cell.angle_beta   90.00
_cell.angle_gamma   90.00
#
_symmetry.space_group_name_H-M   'P 1'
#
loop_
_entity.id
_entity.type
_entity.pdbx_description
1 polymer ?
#
loop_
_entity_poly.entity_id
_entity_poly.type
_entity_poly.pdbx_seq_one_letter_code
_entity_poly.pdbx_strand_id
1 'polypeptide(L)'
;WYGDHRDLHLSIRRQRQMCIRDSDNDMSIAPPAGAMSAYLAKLISGGTYLGLRNFAKQVIEKLPKSLEKGAKKAEEITRLIAGNGTLFEALGFYYVGPIDGHNLDHLLPVIRNVKNADNGPVIIHVVTQKGKGYKPAEDSDEKFHGVTKFNIATGEQEKPKKANVSYTKIFSNSLIKCAENDNDIVAVTAAMPSGTGLDKFKELYPKRFFDVGIAEQHAVTFSAGLAIEGLKPFATIYSTFLQRAYDQIIHDIAIQNLPVRFAIDRAGLVGADGPTHAGSFDLAYLSILPNFVVMAASNEVELVRMVKTAADYSLGPISFRYPRGNVFGLDIPTEIESLEIGKGKIIKQGEKIALLNLGTRIEEVKNASDTLEAMGLSCTIADARFAKPLDKDLIRDLSKNHELMITIEEGSSGGFGAHVLMFLADEGILDNGFKIRNLYLPDTFIQHGDVNDMYAQAGLNSENIVKLAMKALDINNNEFKIIKS
;
A
#
# COMPACT_ATOMS: atom_id res chain seq x y z
N TRP A 1 33.86 21.52 8.57
CA TRP A 1 32.44 21.96 8.79
C TRP A 1 31.83 22.68 7.59
N TYR A 2 32.64 23.26 6.69
CA TYR A 2 32.13 23.93 5.48
C TYR A 2 31.86 22.95 4.30
N GLY A 3 32.36 21.73 4.35
CA GLY A 3 32.16 20.71 3.31
C GLY A 3 30.74 20.10 3.32
N ASP A 4 30.24 19.73 4.49
CA ASP A 4 28.94 19.08 4.66
C ASP A 4 27.74 19.96 4.25
N HIS A 5 27.83 21.26 4.48
CA HIS A 5 26.80 22.18 4.02
C HIS A 5 26.72 22.36 2.51
N ARG A 6 27.85 22.25 1.79
CA ARG A 6 27.86 22.30 0.34
C ARG A 6 27.20 21.06 -0.28
N ASP A 7 27.45 19.89 0.29
CA ASP A 7 26.88 18.65 -0.22
C ASP A 7 25.38 18.56 0.10
N LEU A 8 24.96 19.05 1.26
CA LEU A 8 23.52 19.18 1.60
C LEU A 8 22.82 20.18 0.67
N HIS A 9 23.41 21.33 0.38
CA HIS A 9 22.88 22.30 -0.58
C HIS A 9 22.86 21.74 -2.02
N LEU A 10 23.85 20.94 -2.40
CA LEU A 10 23.87 20.29 -3.72
C LEU A 10 22.82 19.19 -3.84
N SER A 11 22.58 18.40 -2.79
CA SER A 11 21.52 17.39 -2.75
C SER A 11 20.12 18.03 -2.72
N ILE A 12 19.91 19.11 -1.99
CA ILE A 12 18.69 19.90 -2.01
C ILE A 12 18.47 20.56 -3.38
N ARG A 13 19.53 21.08 -4.04
CA ARG A 13 19.45 21.57 -5.41
C ARG A 13 19.13 20.47 -6.42
N ARG A 14 19.65 19.25 -6.25
CA ARG A 14 19.28 18.10 -7.09
C ARG A 14 17.83 17.67 -6.87
N GLN A 15 17.32 17.70 -5.64
CA GLN A 15 15.91 17.50 -5.37
C GLN A 15 15.02 18.62 -5.94
N ARG A 16 15.50 19.85 -5.95
CA ARG A 16 14.82 20.97 -6.63
C ARG A 16 14.82 20.85 -8.16
N GLN A 17 15.76 20.08 -8.72
CA GLN A 17 15.83 19.75 -10.16
C GLN A 17 15.09 18.46 -10.52
N MET A 18 14.49 17.76 -9.56
CA MET A 18 13.54 16.69 -9.87
C MET A 18 12.33 17.35 -10.54
N CYS A 19 12.30 17.25 -11.87
CA CYS A 19 11.13 17.61 -12.65
C CYS A 19 10.02 16.64 -12.29
N ILE A 20 9.09 17.06 -11.45
CA ILE A 20 7.82 16.39 -11.30
C ILE A 20 7.08 16.63 -12.62
N ARG A 21 6.73 15.56 -13.31
CA ARG A 21 6.01 15.59 -14.58
C ARG A 21 4.60 15.09 -14.36
N ASP A 22 3.81 15.93 -13.74
CA ASP A 22 2.37 15.69 -13.64
C ASP A 22 1.65 16.58 -14.64
N SER A 23 0.53 16.08 -15.15
CA SER A 23 -0.41 16.85 -15.95
C SER A 23 -1.74 16.96 -15.18
N ASP A 24 -2.31 18.14 -15.18
CA ASP A 24 -3.66 18.34 -14.66
C ASP A 24 -4.66 17.73 -15.64
N ASN A 25 -5.24 16.58 -15.30
CA ASN A 25 -6.23 15.88 -16.11
C ASN A 25 -7.57 15.73 -15.38
N ASP A 26 -7.78 16.51 -14.31
CA ASP A 26 -8.96 16.51 -13.46
C ASP A 26 -9.31 15.12 -12.88
N MET A 27 -8.30 14.25 -12.77
CA MET A 27 -8.45 12.92 -12.19
C MET A 27 -7.24 12.55 -11.33
N SER A 28 -7.51 11.90 -10.20
CA SER A 28 -6.53 11.06 -9.51
C SER A 28 -6.69 9.59 -9.97
N ILE A 29 -6.58 8.61 -9.11
CA ILE A 29 -6.94 7.22 -9.41
C ILE A 29 -8.47 7.08 -9.49
N ALA A 30 -9.17 7.79 -8.62
CA ALA A 30 -10.63 7.99 -8.61
C ALA A 30 -10.97 9.45 -8.97
N PRO A 31 -12.25 9.78 -9.22
CA PRO A 31 -12.70 11.16 -9.36
C PRO A 31 -12.23 12.02 -8.18
N PRO A 32 -11.88 13.30 -8.43
CA PRO A 32 -11.25 14.16 -7.43
C PRO A 32 -12.14 14.37 -6.21
N ALA A 33 -11.53 14.28 -5.02
CA ALA A 33 -12.18 14.53 -3.75
C ALA A 33 -11.61 15.78 -3.07
N GLY A 34 -12.47 16.58 -2.44
CA GLY A 34 -12.09 17.71 -1.60
C GLY A 34 -12.19 19.09 -2.22
N ALA A 35 -12.18 20.12 -1.36
CA ALA A 35 -12.43 21.51 -1.74
C ALA A 35 -11.37 22.12 -2.65
N MET A 36 -10.10 21.72 -2.50
CA MET A 36 -9.00 22.20 -3.34
C MET A 36 -9.15 21.74 -4.79
N SER A 37 -9.54 20.48 -5.01
CA SER A 37 -9.81 19.96 -6.34
C SER A 37 -11.00 20.63 -7.00
N ALA A 38 -12.10 20.83 -6.25
CA ALA A 38 -13.24 21.59 -6.72
C ALA A 38 -12.89 23.06 -7.03
N TYR A 39 -11.99 23.67 -6.26
CA TYR A 39 -11.49 25.02 -6.50
C TYR A 39 -10.65 25.10 -7.78
N LEU A 40 -9.71 24.16 -7.97
CA LEU A 40 -8.89 24.10 -9.18
C LEU A 40 -9.74 23.83 -10.44
N ALA A 41 -10.68 22.91 -10.37
CA ALA A 41 -11.62 22.63 -11.45
C ALA A 41 -12.47 23.87 -11.81
N LYS A 42 -12.92 24.63 -10.81
CA LYS A 42 -13.67 25.88 -11.00
C LYS A 42 -12.82 26.99 -11.61
N LEU A 43 -11.53 27.07 -11.26
CA LEU A 43 -10.59 28.00 -11.87
C LEU A 43 -10.36 27.69 -13.36
N ILE A 44 -10.29 26.41 -13.71
CA ILE A 44 -10.04 25.93 -15.10
C ILE A 44 -11.27 26.09 -15.97
N SER A 45 -12.47 25.81 -15.44
CA SER A 45 -13.75 25.84 -16.16
C SER A 45 -14.34 27.23 -16.34
N GLY A 46 -13.81 28.25 -15.67
CA GLY A 46 -14.31 29.63 -15.73
C GLY A 46 -14.03 30.29 -17.10
N GLY A 47 -15.01 30.22 -18.01
CA GLY A 47 -14.93 30.86 -19.35
C GLY A 47 -14.65 32.36 -19.37
N THR A 48 -14.77 33.05 -18.23
CA THR A 48 -14.41 34.45 -18.00
C THR A 48 -12.89 34.70 -18.14
N TYR A 49 -12.04 33.74 -17.82
CA TYR A 49 -10.58 33.90 -17.91
C TYR A 49 -10.08 33.94 -19.37
N LEU A 50 -10.57 33.03 -20.21
CA LEU A 50 -10.20 33.03 -21.63
C LEU A 50 -10.70 34.29 -22.35
N GLY A 51 -11.86 34.80 -21.96
CA GLY A 51 -12.41 36.06 -22.48
C GLY A 51 -11.58 37.28 -22.07
N LEU A 52 -11.20 37.37 -20.78
CA LEU A 52 -10.38 38.49 -20.27
C LEU A 52 -8.95 38.51 -20.84
N ARG A 53 -8.35 37.33 -20.97
CA ARG A 53 -7.00 37.15 -21.56
C ARG A 53 -6.97 37.57 -23.04
N ASN A 54 -7.97 37.15 -23.79
CA ASN A 54 -8.08 37.54 -25.21
C ASN A 54 -8.34 39.04 -25.39
N PHE A 55 -9.14 39.64 -24.49
CA PHE A 55 -9.38 41.07 -24.44
C PHE A 55 -8.11 41.84 -24.04
N ALA A 56 -7.39 41.41 -23.01
CA ALA A 56 -6.12 42.02 -22.59
C ALA A 56 -5.06 41.94 -23.69
N LYS A 57 -4.95 40.80 -24.39
CA LYS A 57 -4.05 40.63 -25.54
C LYS A 57 -4.37 41.62 -26.68
N GLN A 58 -5.63 41.79 -27.03
CA GLN A 58 -6.07 42.74 -28.07
C GLN A 58 -5.83 44.19 -27.69
N VAL A 59 -5.89 44.50 -26.39
CA VAL A 59 -5.58 45.87 -25.89
C VAL A 59 -4.08 46.13 -25.88
N ILE A 60 -3.25 45.16 -25.46
CA ILE A 60 -1.77 45.28 -25.44
C ILE A 60 -1.18 45.39 -26.86
N GLU A 61 -1.72 44.64 -27.83
CA GLU A 61 -1.28 44.69 -29.25
C GLU A 61 -1.57 46.06 -29.91
N LYS A 62 -2.44 46.88 -29.34
CA LYS A 62 -2.78 48.23 -29.84
C LYS A 62 -2.08 49.37 -29.11
N LEU A 63 -1.23 49.10 -28.13
CA LEU A 63 -0.53 50.14 -27.35
C LEU A 63 0.82 50.53 -27.97
N PRO A 64 1.20 51.81 -27.99
CA PRO A 64 2.51 52.28 -28.48
C PRO A 64 3.67 51.70 -27.65
N LYS A 65 4.79 51.38 -28.34
CA LYS A 65 6.00 50.76 -27.75
C LYS A 65 6.62 51.52 -26.56
N SER A 66 6.31 52.81 -26.38
CA SER A 66 6.77 53.64 -25.26
C SER A 66 6.10 53.30 -23.91
N LEU A 67 5.04 52.50 -23.91
CA LEU A 67 4.29 52.11 -22.71
C LEU A 67 4.49 50.64 -22.29
N GLU A 68 5.46 49.91 -22.89
CA GLU A 68 5.74 48.49 -22.60
C GLU A 68 6.03 48.22 -21.10
N LYS A 69 6.71 49.12 -20.41
CA LYS A 69 6.96 48.98 -18.95
C LYS A 69 5.69 49.12 -18.08
N GLY A 70 4.77 49.96 -18.53
CA GLY A 70 3.45 50.10 -17.88
C GLY A 70 2.52 48.92 -18.19
N ALA A 71 2.60 48.36 -19.41
CA ALA A 71 1.82 47.24 -19.84
C ALA A 71 2.23 45.93 -19.13
N LYS A 72 3.53 45.70 -18.89
CA LYS A 72 4.02 44.58 -18.08
C LYS A 72 3.49 44.61 -16.64
N LYS A 73 3.47 45.83 -16.04
CA LYS A 73 2.94 45.99 -14.69
C LYS A 73 1.42 45.86 -14.63
N ALA A 74 0.71 46.31 -15.68
CA ALA A 74 -0.73 46.09 -15.81
C ALA A 74 -1.08 44.63 -16.06
N GLU A 75 -0.25 43.89 -16.82
CA GLU A 75 -0.38 42.45 -17.02
C GLU A 75 -0.16 41.66 -15.70
N GLU A 76 0.82 42.09 -14.88
CA GLU A 76 1.08 41.52 -13.55
C GLU A 76 -0.11 41.75 -12.59
N ILE A 77 -0.67 42.97 -12.60
CA ILE A 77 -1.86 43.31 -11.82
C ILE A 77 -3.11 42.58 -12.32
N THR A 78 -3.24 42.40 -13.64
CA THR A 78 -4.36 41.63 -14.24
C THR A 78 -4.24 40.17 -13.94
N ARG A 79 -3.03 39.58 -13.89
CA ARG A 79 -2.76 38.24 -13.40
C ARG A 79 -3.15 38.07 -11.93
N LEU A 80 -2.80 39.01 -11.08
CA LEU A 80 -3.17 39.03 -9.66
C LEU A 80 -4.69 39.12 -9.44
N ILE A 81 -5.40 39.90 -10.25
CA ILE A 81 -6.86 40.08 -10.17
C ILE A 81 -7.60 38.88 -10.76
N ALA A 82 -7.06 38.22 -11.78
CA ALA A 82 -7.66 37.06 -12.43
C ALA A 82 -7.53 35.75 -11.60
N GLY A 83 -6.75 35.74 -10.51
CA GLY A 83 -6.79 34.71 -9.46
C GLY A 83 -6.17 33.35 -9.81
N ASN A 84 -5.54 33.19 -10.97
CA ASN A 84 -5.18 31.86 -11.49
C ASN A 84 -3.79 31.36 -11.12
N GLY A 85 -2.97 32.15 -10.48
CA GLY A 85 -1.62 31.75 -10.04
C GLY A 85 -1.31 32.09 -8.60
N THR A 86 -2.21 32.77 -7.93
CA THR A 86 -1.95 33.47 -6.67
C THR A 86 -1.42 32.59 -5.54
N LEU A 87 -1.87 31.34 -5.41
CA LEU A 87 -1.35 30.43 -4.38
C LEU A 87 0.11 30.04 -4.66
N PHE A 88 0.42 29.63 -5.87
CA PHE A 88 1.77 29.21 -6.25
C PHE A 88 2.74 30.38 -6.29
N GLU A 89 2.29 31.54 -6.75
CA GLU A 89 3.08 32.77 -6.76
C GLU A 89 3.33 33.28 -5.34
N ALA A 90 2.34 33.19 -4.44
CA ALA A 90 2.52 33.48 -3.02
C ALA A 90 3.53 32.54 -2.34
N LEU A 91 3.66 31.31 -2.82
CA LEU A 91 4.68 30.36 -2.38
C LEU A 91 6.05 30.58 -3.05
N GLY A 92 6.20 31.61 -3.89
CA GLY A 92 7.47 31.97 -4.52
C GLY A 92 7.76 31.25 -5.83
N PHE A 93 6.77 30.62 -6.47
CA PHE A 93 6.93 30.01 -7.79
C PHE A 93 6.57 30.99 -8.91
N TYR A 94 7.31 30.92 -10.00
CA TYR A 94 6.88 31.55 -11.25
C TYR A 94 5.88 30.62 -11.96
N TYR A 95 4.63 31.07 -12.08
CA TYR A 95 3.56 30.26 -12.65
C TYR A 95 3.36 30.53 -14.13
N VAL A 96 3.35 29.47 -14.94
CA VAL A 96 3.12 29.50 -16.38
C VAL A 96 1.98 28.55 -16.74
N GLY A 97 0.87 29.07 -17.20
CA GLY A 97 -0.29 28.25 -17.60
C GLY A 97 -1.63 28.92 -17.33
N PRO A 98 -2.74 28.18 -17.49
CA PRO A 98 -2.84 26.80 -18.01
C PRO A 98 -2.53 26.70 -19.50
N ILE A 99 -1.88 25.60 -19.91
CA ILE A 99 -1.51 25.30 -21.30
C ILE A 99 -2.21 24.00 -21.72
N ASP A 100 -2.77 23.96 -22.93
CA ASP A 100 -3.29 22.72 -23.52
C ASP A 100 -2.14 21.72 -23.77
N GLY A 101 -2.09 20.65 -22.96
CA GLY A 101 -1.07 19.61 -23.04
C GLY A 101 -1.21 18.67 -24.24
N HIS A 102 -2.36 18.70 -24.93
CA HIS A 102 -2.54 17.97 -26.18
C HIS A 102 -2.08 18.75 -27.40
N ASN A 103 -1.74 20.04 -27.24
CA ASN A 103 -1.20 20.88 -28.29
C ASN A 103 0.32 21.09 -28.10
N LEU A 104 1.12 20.23 -28.76
CA LEU A 104 2.57 20.30 -28.66
C LEU A 104 3.16 21.56 -29.30
N ASP A 105 2.48 22.17 -30.28
CA ASP A 105 2.93 23.40 -30.92
C ASP A 105 2.91 24.59 -29.95
N HIS A 106 2.01 24.55 -28.97
CA HIS A 106 1.98 25.53 -27.89
C HIS A 106 2.89 25.16 -26.71
N LEU A 107 2.94 23.89 -26.34
CA LEU A 107 3.66 23.43 -25.16
C LEU A 107 5.18 23.48 -25.32
N LEU A 108 5.72 23.03 -26.48
CA LEU A 108 7.16 22.97 -26.71
C LEU A 108 7.87 24.33 -26.67
N PRO A 109 7.34 25.41 -27.28
CA PRO A 109 7.91 26.74 -27.13
C PRO A 109 7.96 27.23 -25.69
N VAL A 110 6.90 26.96 -24.90
CA VAL A 110 6.87 27.35 -23.49
C VAL A 110 7.95 26.64 -22.69
N ILE A 111 8.09 25.32 -22.85
CA ILE A 111 9.14 24.52 -22.19
C ILE A 111 10.54 25.06 -22.57
N ARG A 112 10.78 25.38 -23.85
CA ARG A 112 12.07 25.95 -24.30
C ARG A 112 12.35 27.30 -23.66
N ASN A 113 11.33 28.16 -23.58
CA ASN A 113 11.49 29.50 -22.99
C ASN A 113 11.77 29.41 -21.50
N VAL A 114 11.04 28.55 -20.78
CA VAL A 114 11.23 28.34 -19.34
C VAL A 114 12.60 27.75 -19.04
N LYS A 115 13.09 26.80 -19.86
CA LYS A 115 14.42 26.20 -19.71
C LYS A 115 15.55 27.25 -19.71
N ASN A 116 15.38 28.31 -20.49
CA ASN A 116 16.39 29.36 -20.69
C ASN A 116 16.18 30.57 -19.78
N ALA A 117 15.11 30.58 -18.98
CA ALA A 117 14.78 31.69 -18.09
C ALA A 117 15.38 31.47 -16.69
N ASP A 118 15.96 32.51 -16.11
CA ASP A 118 16.49 32.52 -14.75
C ASP A 118 15.46 33.10 -13.76
N ASN A 119 14.28 32.48 -13.74
CA ASN A 119 13.12 32.96 -12.95
C ASN A 119 12.94 32.24 -11.62
N GLY A 120 13.95 31.50 -11.13
CA GLY A 120 13.80 30.68 -9.92
C GLY A 120 12.94 29.42 -10.16
N PRO A 121 12.21 28.92 -9.15
CA PRO A 121 11.36 27.74 -9.31
C PRO A 121 10.13 28.08 -10.17
N VAL A 122 9.90 27.28 -11.21
CA VAL A 122 8.80 27.49 -12.17
C VAL A 122 7.81 26.34 -12.11
N ILE A 123 6.52 26.68 -12.09
CA ILE A 123 5.43 25.73 -12.32
C ILE A 123 4.89 25.96 -13.73
N ILE A 124 4.95 24.92 -14.58
CA ILE A 124 4.25 24.89 -15.86
C ILE A 124 2.99 24.07 -15.67
N HIS A 125 1.83 24.77 -15.68
CA HIS A 125 0.52 24.11 -15.55
C HIS A 125 0.04 23.65 -16.91
N VAL A 126 0.03 22.31 -17.09
CA VAL A 126 -0.39 21.66 -18.34
C VAL A 126 -1.70 20.95 -18.11
N VAL A 127 -2.73 21.33 -18.85
CA VAL A 127 -4.07 20.71 -18.79
C VAL A 127 -4.18 19.64 -19.86
N THR A 128 -4.60 18.45 -19.43
CA THR A 128 -4.83 17.31 -20.32
C THR A 128 -6.17 16.67 -20.04
N GLN A 129 -6.58 15.75 -20.90
CA GLN A 129 -7.75 14.88 -20.70
C GLN A 129 -7.27 13.44 -20.71
N LYS A 130 -7.49 12.72 -19.62
CA LYS A 130 -7.13 11.31 -19.50
C LYS A 130 -7.91 10.48 -20.54
N GLY A 131 -7.22 9.58 -21.24
CA GLY A 131 -7.85 8.74 -22.27
C GLY A 131 -8.11 9.42 -23.61
N LYS A 132 -7.74 10.71 -23.78
CA LYS A 132 -8.00 11.48 -25.02
C LYS A 132 -7.40 10.80 -26.24
N GLY A 133 -8.21 10.76 -27.32
CA GLY A 133 -7.89 10.13 -28.58
C GLY A 133 -8.36 8.68 -28.70
N TYR A 134 -8.93 8.12 -27.62
CA TYR A 134 -9.53 6.79 -27.64
C TYR A 134 -10.93 6.81 -26.99
N LYS A 135 -11.96 6.86 -27.83
CA LYS A 135 -13.35 7.05 -27.41
C LYS A 135 -13.81 6.13 -26.28
N PRO A 136 -13.52 4.81 -26.28
CA PRO A 136 -13.91 3.95 -25.16
C PRO A 136 -13.27 4.32 -23.82
N ALA A 137 -12.05 4.87 -23.84
CA ALA A 137 -11.41 5.37 -22.62
C ALA A 137 -12.00 6.72 -22.17
N GLU A 138 -12.32 7.61 -23.11
CA GLU A 138 -12.95 8.90 -22.81
C GLU A 138 -14.35 8.75 -22.19
N ASP A 139 -15.08 7.70 -22.57
CA ASP A 139 -16.44 7.41 -22.09
C ASP A 139 -16.45 6.59 -20.79
N SER A 140 -15.34 5.97 -20.40
CA SER A 140 -15.20 5.17 -19.18
C SER A 140 -15.02 6.05 -17.93
N ASP A 141 -15.61 5.69 -16.80
CA ASP A 141 -15.48 6.42 -15.53
C ASP A 141 -14.02 6.43 -15.03
N GLU A 142 -13.31 5.30 -15.13
CA GLU A 142 -11.91 5.18 -14.73
C GLU A 142 -10.93 5.61 -15.83
N LYS A 143 -11.42 6.03 -16.99
CA LYS A 143 -10.60 6.49 -18.13
C LYS A 143 -9.49 5.50 -18.50
N PHE A 144 -9.78 4.20 -18.39
CA PHE A 144 -8.82 3.12 -18.64
C PHE A 144 -7.54 3.22 -17.77
N HIS A 145 -7.67 3.62 -16.52
CA HIS A 145 -6.58 3.57 -15.56
C HIS A 145 -6.32 2.12 -15.13
N GLY A 146 -5.17 1.53 -15.53
CA GLY A 146 -4.79 0.18 -15.11
C GLY A 146 -5.66 -0.94 -15.72
N VAL A 147 -5.88 -0.93 -17.03
CA VAL A 147 -6.72 -1.88 -17.76
C VAL A 147 -6.05 -3.24 -17.99
N THR A 148 -6.88 -4.29 -18.08
CA THR A 148 -6.49 -5.61 -18.61
C THR A 148 -6.38 -5.56 -20.15
N LYS A 149 -6.02 -6.69 -20.78
CA LYS A 149 -6.10 -6.81 -22.24
C LYS A 149 -7.51 -6.50 -22.71
N PHE A 150 -7.64 -5.72 -23.78
CA PHE A 150 -8.93 -5.31 -24.33
C PHE A 150 -8.93 -5.34 -25.85
N ASN A 151 -10.13 -5.42 -26.44
CA ASN A 151 -10.32 -5.28 -27.87
C ASN A 151 -10.21 -3.81 -28.26
N ILE A 152 -9.22 -3.45 -29.11
CA ILE A 152 -8.95 -2.07 -29.49
C ILE A 152 -10.12 -1.42 -30.22
N ALA A 153 -10.91 -2.19 -30.99
CA ALA A 153 -12.04 -1.65 -31.76
C ALA A 153 -13.27 -1.35 -30.90
N THR A 154 -13.55 -2.18 -29.89
CA THR A 154 -14.75 -2.05 -29.04
C THR A 154 -14.47 -1.44 -27.67
N GLY A 155 -13.24 -1.48 -27.21
CA GLY A 155 -12.88 -1.12 -25.83
C GLY A 155 -13.25 -2.19 -24.81
N GLU A 156 -13.83 -3.31 -25.22
CA GLU A 156 -14.20 -4.38 -24.28
C GLU A 156 -12.97 -5.04 -23.69
N GLN A 157 -12.89 -5.00 -22.36
CA GLN A 157 -11.81 -5.64 -21.62
C GLN A 157 -12.05 -7.16 -21.52
N GLU A 158 -10.99 -7.94 -21.67
CA GLU A 158 -11.06 -9.39 -21.46
C GLU A 158 -11.51 -9.65 -20.01
N LYS A 159 -12.69 -10.26 -19.87
CA LYS A 159 -13.13 -10.75 -18.57
C LYS A 159 -12.20 -11.89 -18.15
N PRO A 160 -11.64 -11.88 -16.95
CA PRO A 160 -10.83 -12.98 -16.48
C PRO A 160 -11.67 -14.26 -16.54
N LYS A 161 -11.11 -15.31 -17.15
CA LYS A 161 -11.71 -16.66 -17.12
C LYS A 161 -11.97 -16.98 -15.64
N LYS A 162 -13.22 -17.33 -15.26
CA LYS A 162 -13.69 -17.59 -13.89
C LYS A 162 -12.64 -17.28 -12.83
N ALA A 163 -12.50 -16.01 -12.47
CA ALA A 163 -11.52 -15.61 -11.47
C ALA A 163 -11.96 -16.20 -10.14
N ASN A 164 -11.09 -16.95 -9.50
CA ASN A 164 -11.22 -17.25 -8.09
C ASN A 164 -11.43 -15.93 -7.35
N VAL A 165 -12.18 -15.96 -6.27
CA VAL A 165 -12.46 -14.77 -5.46
C VAL A 165 -11.13 -14.22 -4.94
N SER A 166 -10.92 -12.90 -5.01
CA SER A 166 -9.71 -12.27 -4.47
C SER A 166 -9.81 -12.04 -2.96
N TYR A 167 -8.64 -11.94 -2.28
CA TYR A 167 -8.58 -11.55 -0.86
C TYR A 167 -9.27 -10.22 -0.60
N THR A 168 -9.07 -9.22 -1.46
CA THR A 168 -9.76 -7.92 -1.41
C THR A 168 -11.29 -8.08 -1.42
N LYS A 169 -11.82 -9.02 -2.21
CA LYS A 169 -13.26 -9.29 -2.25
C LYS A 169 -13.76 -9.97 -0.99
N ILE A 170 -12.99 -10.90 -0.41
CA ILE A 170 -13.28 -11.53 0.87
C ILE A 170 -13.32 -10.48 1.98
N PHE A 171 -12.30 -9.60 2.05
CA PHE A 171 -12.28 -8.48 2.98
C PHE A 171 -13.52 -7.61 2.85
N SER A 172 -13.82 -7.13 1.64
CA SER A 172 -14.98 -6.27 1.34
C SER A 172 -16.30 -6.88 1.83
N ASN A 173 -16.56 -8.15 1.48
CA ASN A 173 -17.76 -8.85 1.91
C ASN A 173 -17.83 -9.04 3.43
N SER A 174 -16.69 -9.32 4.07
CA SER A 174 -16.60 -9.51 5.52
C SER A 174 -16.85 -8.20 6.28
N LEU A 175 -16.28 -7.10 5.79
CA LEU A 175 -16.50 -5.77 6.37
C LEU A 175 -17.98 -5.35 6.26
N ILE A 176 -18.61 -5.58 5.09
CA ILE A 176 -20.04 -5.30 4.87
C ILE A 176 -20.88 -6.12 5.87
N LYS A 177 -20.59 -7.42 6.03
CA LYS A 177 -21.31 -8.28 6.98
C LYS A 177 -21.16 -7.80 8.44
N CYS A 178 -20.00 -7.30 8.83
CA CYS A 178 -19.82 -6.69 10.14
C CYS A 178 -20.63 -5.39 10.27
N ALA A 179 -20.62 -4.54 9.23
CA ALA A 179 -21.32 -3.26 9.22
C ALA A 179 -22.85 -3.36 9.14
N GLU A 180 -23.40 -4.50 8.72
CA GLU A 180 -24.84 -4.81 8.79
C GLU A 180 -25.33 -4.90 10.24
N ASN A 181 -24.45 -5.37 11.14
CA ASN A 181 -24.78 -5.60 12.56
C ASN A 181 -24.21 -4.52 13.49
N ASP A 182 -23.41 -3.61 12.97
CA ASP A 182 -22.74 -2.57 13.76
C ASP A 182 -22.68 -1.25 12.98
N ASN A 183 -23.49 -0.29 13.43
CA ASN A 183 -23.63 1.00 12.78
C ASN A 183 -22.43 1.95 13.02
N ASP A 184 -21.56 1.66 13.99
CA ASP A 184 -20.39 2.47 14.30
C ASP A 184 -19.22 2.17 13.35
N ILE A 185 -19.31 1.07 12.57
CA ILE A 185 -18.30 0.74 11.57
C ILE A 185 -18.36 1.72 10.41
N VAL A 186 -17.22 2.38 10.16
CA VAL A 186 -17.00 3.29 9.04
C VAL A 186 -15.74 2.89 8.28
N ALA A 187 -15.72 3.15 6.97
CA ALA A 187 -14.59 2.83 6.10
C ALA A 187 -13.91 4.10 5.59
N VAL A 188 -12.59 4.15 5.71
CA VAL A 188 -11.74 5.28 5.24
C VAL A 188 -10.73 4.73 4.24
N THR A 189 -10.56 5.40 3.12
CA THR A 189 -9.53 5.07 2.12
C THR A 189 -8.87 6.32 1.57
N ALA A 190 -7.70 6.16 0.95
CA ALA A 190 -6.94 7.24 0.33
C ALA A 190 -6.93 7.05 -1.20
N ALA A 191 -7.94 7.55 -1.90
CA ALA A 191 -8.14 7.54 -3.35
C ALA A 191 -8.23 6.14 -4.01
N MET A 192 -8.43 5.08 -3.24
CA MET A 192 -8.37 3.69 -3.72
C MET A 192 -9.63 2.86 -3.41
N PRO A 193 -10.87 3.37 -3.63
CA PRO A 193 -12.07 2.61 -3.28
C PRO A 193 -12.17 1.28 -4.01
N SER A 194 -11.98 1.25 -5.33
CA SER A 194 -12.02 0.01 -6.13
C SER A 194 -10.86 -0.93 -5.79
N GLY A 195 -9.66 -0.37 -5.63
CA GLY A 195 -8.46 -1.14 -5.33
C GLY A 195 -8.52 -1.85 -3.99
N THR A 196 -9.17 -1.26 -3.00
CA THR A 196 -9.40 -1.83 -1.66
C THR A 196 -10.73 -2.57 -1.52
N GLY A 197 -11.55 -2.61 -2.59
CA GLY A 197 -12.85 -3.29 -2.61
C GLY A 197 -13.95 -2.58 -1.84
N LEU A 198 -13.79 -1.29 -1.53
CA LEU A 198 -14.76 -0.50 -0.76
C LEU A 198 -15.90 0.09 -1.61
N ASP A 199 -15.91 -0.09 -2.93
CA ASP A 199 -16.98 0.42 -3.80
C ASP A 199 -18.37 -0.04 -3.35
N LYS A 200 -18.51 -1.35 -3.07
CA LYS A 200 -19.78 -1.91 -2.59
C LYS A 200 -20.15 -1.40 -1.20
N PHE A 201 -19.19 -1.19 -0.32
CA PHE A 201 -19.43 -0.56 0.99
C PHE A 201 -19.92 0.88 0.82
N LYS A 202 -19.29 1.67 -0.07
CA LYS A 202 -19.71 3.02 -0.44
C LYS A 202 -21.13 3.07 -0.97
N GLU A 203 -21.51 2.13 -1.84
CA GLU A 203 -22.88 2.04 -2.38
C GLU A 203 -23.93 1.76 -1.29
N LEU A 204 -23.64 0.82 -0.39
CA LEU A 204 -24.56 0.41 0.68
C LEU A 204 -24.60 1.43 1.83
N TYR A 205 -23.47 2.03 2.16
CA TYR A 205 -23.32 2.90 3.34
C TYR A 205 -22.62 4.22 2.98
N PRO A 206 -23.18 5.08 2.10
CA PRO A 206 -22.53 6.28 1.61
C PRO A 206 -22.18 7.30 2.69
N LYS A 207 -22.91 7.31 3.82
CA LYS A 207 -22.64 8.19 4.98
C LYS A 207 -21.57 7.65 5.93
N ARG A 208 -21.18 6.39 5.75
CA ARG A 208 -20.16 5.71 6.57
C ARG A 208 -18.87 5.40 5.76
N PHE A 209 -18.77 5.97 4.57
CA PHE A 209 -17.61 5.84 3.70
C PHE A 209 -16.94 7.19 3.47
N PHE A 210 -15.62 7.24 3.62
CA PHE A 210 -14.80 8.43 3.44
C PHE A 210 -13.61 8.15 2.53
N ASP A 211 -13.52 8.88 1.43
CA ASP A 211 -12.34 8.93 0.57
C ASP A 211 -11.66 10.28 0.76
N VAL A 212 -10.44 10.28 1.25
CA VAL A 212 -9.69 11.51 1.58
C VAL A 212 -8.77 11.96 0.44
N GLY A 213 -8.84 11.31 -0.72
CA GLY A 213 -7.89 11.53 -1.81
C GLY A 213 -6.54 10.86 -1.52
N ILE A 214 -5.49 11.20 -2.30
CA ILE A 214 -4.13 10.66 -2.11
C ILE A 214 -3.48 11.37 -0.90
N ALA A 215 -3.98 11.08 0.30
CA ALA A 215 -3.56 11.72 1.54
C ALA A 215 -3.62 10.73 2.72
N GLU A 216 -2.71 9.74 2.72
CA GLU A 216 -2.67 8.67 3.71
C GLU A 216 -2.47 9.21 5.14
N GLN A 217 -1.66 10.27 5.31
CA GLN A 217 -1.52 10.93 6.61
C GLN A 217 -2.87 11.44 7.12
N HIS A 218 -3.64 12.10 6.25
CA HIS A 218 -4.97 12.59 6.59
C HIS A 218 -5.93 11.44 6.89
N ALA A 219 -5.88 10.34 6.13
CA ALA A 219 -6.70 9.15 6.39
C ALA A 219 -6.49 8.62 7.81
N VAL A 220 -5.24 8.56 8.27
CA VAL A 220 -4.89 8.05 9.60
C VAL A 220 -5.32 9.04 10.69
N THR A 221 -4.99 10.32 10.60
CA THR A 221 -5.42 11.35 11.57
C THR A 221 -6.94 11.49 11.63
N PHE A 222 -7.62 11.44 10.47
CA PHE A 222 -9.09 11.46 10.40
C PHE A 222 -9.70 10.24 11.09
N SER A 223 -9.11 9.05 10.87
CA SER A 223 -9.54 7.82 11.58
C SER A 223 -9.35 7.92 13.09
N ALA A 224 -8.28 8.58 13.56
CA ALA A 224 -8.10 8.86 14.99
C ALA A 224 -9.25 9.70 15.54
N GLY A 225 -9.64 10.78 14.86
CA GLY A 225 -10.79 11.61 15.24
C GLY A 225 -12.10 10.84 15.28
N LEU A 226 -12.36 9.99 14.28
CA LEU A 226 -13.55 9.14 14.27
C LEU A 226 -13.58 8.15 15.45
N ALA A 227 -12.42 7.58 15.81
CA ALA A 227 -12.31 6.64 16.93
C ALA A 227 -12.51 7.35 18.28
N ILE A 228 -12.08 8.60 18.46
CA ILE A 228 -12.33 9.41 19.67
C ILE A 228 -13.83 9.62 19.87
N GLU A 229 -14.58 9.84 18.78
CA GLU A 229 -16.04 9.99 18.82
C GLU A 229 -16.81 8.67 18.95
N GLY A 230 -16.11 7.56 19.20
CA GLY A 230 -16.72 6.24 19.44
C GLY A 230 -17.02 5.43 18.20
N LEU A 231 -16.70 5.92 17.01
CA LEU A 231 -16.85 5.15 15.78
C LEU A 231 -15.75 4.09 15.64
N LYS A 232 -15.99 3.13 14.76
CA LYS A 232 -15.08 2.02 14.48
C LYS A 232 -14.48 2.17 13.06
N PRO A 233 -13.49 3.06 12.88
CA PRO A 233 -12.90 3.30 11.56
C PRO A 233 -12.03 2.11 11.10
N PHE A 234 -12.29 1.65 9.88
CA PHE A 234 -11.43 0.77 9.12
C PHE A 234 -10.64 1.62 8.12
N ALA A 235 -9.40 1.98 8.47
CA ALA A 235 -8.45 2.64 7.58
C ALA A 235 -7.90 1.59 6.61
N THR A 236 -8.45 1.58 5.38
CA THR A 236 -8.14 0.57 4.37
C THR A 236 -7.17 1.14 3.36
N ILE A 237 -5.90 0.77 3.47
CA ILE A 237 -4.79 1.36 2.73
C ILE A 237 -3.85 0.25 2.29
N TYR A 238 -3.22 0.38 1.10
CA TYR A 238 -2.18 -0.55 0.67
C TYR A 238 -0.96 -0.48 1.58
N SER A 239 -0.34 -1.62 1.86
CA SER A 239 0.84 -1.71 2.72
C SER A 239 1.93 -0.70 2.32
N THR A 240 2.28 -0.63 1.05
CA THR A 240 3.30 0.31 0.56
C THR A 240 2.92 1.78 0.76
N PHE A 241 1.64 2.14 0.66
CA PHE A 241 1.18 3.53 0.82
C PHE A 241 1.00 3.93 2.27
N LEU A 242 0.75 2.98 3.17
CA LEU A 242 0.64 3.21 4.60
C LEU A 242 1.94 3.75 5.22
N GLN A 243 3.10 3.48 4.59
CA GLN A 243 4.40 4.03 4.99
C GLN A 243 4.41 5.57 5.06
N ARG A 244 3.63 6.24 4.19
CA ARG A 244 3.53 7.72 4.19
C ARG A 244 2.90 8.26 5.47
N ALA A 245 2.07 7.47 6.15
CA ALA A 245 1.35 7.86 7.35
C ALA A 245 1.97 7.29 8.65
N TYR A 246 3.21 6.80 8.61
CA TYR A 246 3.83 6.13 9.75
C TYR A 246 3.94 7.06 10.97
N ASP A 247 4.29 8.31 10.78
CA ASP A 247 4.33 9.30 11.86
C ASP A 247 2.95 9.49 12.52
N GLN A 248 1.86 9.57 11.74
CA GLN A 248 0.50 9.71 12.24
C GLN A 248 0.02 8.43 12.96
N ILE A 249 0.46 7.25 12.50
CA ILE A 249 0.18 5.99 13.21
C ILE A 249 0.78 6.03 14.62
N ILE A 250 2.01 6.58 14.77
CA ILE A 250 2.66 6.70 16.08
C ILE A 250 1.96 7.75 16.94
N HIS A 251 1.90 9.02 16.45
CA HIS A 251 1.50 10.16 17.27
C HIS A 251 0.00 10.25 17.46
N ASP A 252 -0.78 10.04 16.40
CA ASP A 252 -2.22 10.26 16.46
C ASP A 252 -2.98 9.04 16.97
N ILE A 253 -2.37 7.83 16.85
CA ILE A 253 -3.06 6.58 17.19
C ILE A 253 -2.38 5.78 18.30
N ALA A 254 -1.12 5.36 18.11
CA ALA A 254 -0.47 4.42 19.04
C ALA A 254 -0.19 5.06 20.41
N ILE A 255 0.32 6.30 20.46
CA ILE A 255 0.56 7.03 21.71
C ILE A 255 -0.74 7.25 22.46
N GLN A 256 -1.82 7.56 21.76
CA GLN A 256 -3.14 7.79 22.35
C GLN A 256 -3.94 6.50 22.58
N ASN A 257 -3.41 5.35 22.16
CA ASN A 257 -4.03 4.03 22.26
C ASN A 257 -5.45 3.98 21.64
N LEU A 258 -5.67 4.63 20.51
CA LEU A 258 -6.98 4.72 19.88
C LEU A 258 -7.34 3.45 19.11
N PRO A 259 -8.57 2.95 19.20
CA PRO A 259 -9.00 1.71 18.56
C PRO A 259 -9.29 1.90 17.06
N VAL A 260 -8.29 2.23 16.28
CA VAL A 260 -8.34 2.28 14.82
C VAL A 260 -8.00 0.92 14.24
N ARG A 261 -8.75 0.49 13.21
CA ARG A 261 -8.58 -0.78 12.51
C ARG A 261 -7.87 -0.52 11.18
N PHE A 262 -6.68 -1.06 11.01
CA PHE A 262 -5.93 -0.96 9.76
C PHE A 262 -6.15 -2.22 8.93
N ALA A 263 -6.89 -2.12 7.83
CA ALA A 263 -7.01 -3.17 6.83
C ALA A 263 -5.94 -2.94 5.77
N ILE A 264 -4.87 -3.72 5.81
CA ILE A 264 -3.66 -3.52 5.00
C ILE A 264 -3.71 -4.45 3.81
N ASP A 265 -4.11 -3.91 2.66
CA ASP A 265 -4.15 -4.64 1.39
C ASP A 265 -2.76 -4.65 0.70
N ARG A 266 -2.52 -5.56 -0.21
CA ARG A 266 -1.25 -5.72 -0.96
C ARG A 266 -0.05 -5.99 -0.04
N ALA A 267 -0.23 -6.84 0.96
CA ALA A 267 0.87 -7.35 1.77
C ALA A 267 1.79 -8.28 0.94
N GLY A 268 3.08 -8.23 1.19
CA GLY A 268 4.07 -9.05 0.47
C GLY A 268 4.33 -8.59 -0.97
N LEU A 269 4.69 -9.53 -1.84
CA LEU A 269 4.99 -9.28 -3.24
C LEU A 269 3.71 -9.21 -4.08
N VAL A 270 3.66 -8.30 -5.04
CA VAL A 270 2.42 -7.90 -5.72
C VAL A 270 2.42 -8.16 -7.24
N GLY A 271 3.37 -8.93 -7.73
CA GLY A 271 3.40 -9.36 -9.12
C GLY A 271 3.73 -8.22 -10.09
N ALA A 272 2.83 -7.97 -11.04
CA ALA A 272 3.02 -6.99 -12.11
C ALA A 272 3.19 -5.54 -11.64
N ASP A 273 2.76 -5.20 -10.42
CA ASP A 273 2.90 -3.84 -9.89
C ASP A 273 4.33 -3.54 -9.39
N GLY A 274 5.13 -4.56 -9.13
CA GLY A 274 6.55 -4.45 -8.84
C GLY A 274 6.91 -3.81 -7.49
N PRO A 275 8.16 -3.36 -7.33
CA PRO A 275 8.71 -2.95 -6.02
C PRO A 275 8.03 -1.72 -5.43
N THR A 276 7.47 -0.83 -6.24
CA THR A 276 6.77 0.38 -5.75
C THR A 276 5.46 0.08 -5.03
N HIS A 277 4.90 -1.12 -5.23
CA HIS A 277 3.63 -1.55 -4.64
C HIS A 277 3.80 -2.73 -3.68
N ALA A 278 5.02 -3.27 -3.51
CA ALA A 278 5.29 -4.37 -2.61
C ALA A 278 5.08 -3.98 -1.14
N GLY A 279 4.33 -4.79 -0.42
CA GLY A 279 4.03 -4.64 1.00
C GLY A 279 5.06 -5.32 1.89
N SER A 280 6.29 -4.81 1.93
CA SER A 280 7.42 -5.48 2.55
C SER A 280 7.68 -5.06 4.00
N PHE A 281 7.25 -3.87 4.44
CA PHE A 281 7.79 -3.23 5.65
C PHE A 281 6.80 -3.07 6.80
N ASP A 282 5.50 -3.23 6.56
CA ASP A 282 4.45 -3.00 7.56
C ASP A 282 4.59 -3.89 8.80
N LEU A 283 4.99 -5.17 8.65
CA LEU A 283 5.27 -6.04 9.80
C LEU A 283 6.36 -5.46 10.71
N ALA A 284 7.46 -4.98 10.13
CA ALA A 284 8.58 -4.48 10.91
C ALA A 284 8.20 -3.19 11.67
N TYR A 285 7.61 -2.20 10.98
CA TYR A 285 7.35 -0.91 11.65
C TYR A 285 6.11 -0.89 12.53
N LEU A 286 5.10 -1.75 12.31
CA LEU A 286 3.92 -1.83 13.18
C LEU A 286 4.19 -2.67 14.42
N SER A 287 4.96 -3.76 14.30
CA SER A 287 5.19 -4.68 15.42
C SER A 287 6.04 -4.08 16.53
N ILE A 288 6.82 -3.03 16.28
CA ILE A 288 7.59 -2.33 17.32
C ILE A 288 6.75 -1.34 18.15
N LEU A 289 5.55 -0.94 17.66
CA LEU A 289 4.74 0.07 18.36
C LEU A 289 4.05 -0.52 19.61
N PRO A 290 4.10 0.15 20.77
CA PRO A 290 3.35 -0.26 21.95
C PRO A 290 1.85 -0.37 21.69
N ASN A 291 1.18 -1.27 22.40
CA ASN A 291 -0.28 -1.49 22.38
C ASN A 291 -0.88 -1.91 21.01
N PHE A 292 -0.08 -2.08 20.00
CA PHE A 292 -0.53 -2.42 18.66
C PHE A 292 -0.75 -3.94 18.50
N VAL A 293 -1.88 -4.34 17.92
CA VAL A 293 -2.13 -5.72 17.51
C VAL A 293 -1.86 -5.83 16.00
N VAL A 294 -1.04 -6.81 15.60
CA VAL A 294 -0.65 -7.02 14.20
C VAL A 294 -0.91 -8.46 13.78
N MET A 295 -1.83 -8.65 12.84
CA MET A 295 -2.25 -9.94 12.32
C MET A 295 -1.89 -10.10 10.84
N ALA A 296 -1.64 -11.34 10.40
CA ALA A 296 -1.43 -11.67 8.99
C ALA A 296 -2.23 -12.92 8.61
N ALA A 297 -3.14 -12.79 7.66
CA ALA A 297 -4.02 -13.87 7.24
C ALA A 297 -3.25 -14.93 6.45
N SER A 298 -3.37 -16.19 6.85
CA SER A 298 -2.78 -17.33 6.13
C SER A 298 -3.68 -17.81 4.97
N ASN A 299 -4.97 -17.56 5.05
CA ASN A 299 -5.97 -17.91 4.03
C ASN A 299 -7.24 -17.06 4.21
N GLU A 300 -8.25 -17.27 3.34
CA GLU A 300 -9.51 -16.52 3.36
C GLU A 300 -10.33 -16.72 4.63
N VAL A 301 -10.29 -17.89 5.23
CA VAL A 301 -11.03 -18.16 6.49
C VAL A 301 -10.44 -17.38 7.64
N GLU A 302 -9.11 -17.36 7.74
CA GLU A 302 -8.40 -16.56 8.73
C GLU A 302 -8.59 -15.06 8.48
N LEU A 303 -8.65 -14.60 7.22
CA LEU A 303 -8.94 -13.20 6.90
C LEU A 303 -10.33 -12.79 7.41
N VAL A 304 -11.37 -13.60 7.17
CA VAL A 304 -12.74 -13.31 7.66
C VAL A 304 -12.76 -13.23 9.19
N ARG A 305 -12.06 -14.14 9.89
CA ARG A 305 -11.92 -14.10 11.34
C ARG A 305 -11.18 -12.85 11.81
N MET A 306 -10.12 -12.44 11.12
CA MET A 306 -9.36 -11.23 11.47
C MET A 306 -10.17 -9.94 11.27
N VAL A 307 -11.01 -9.87 10.23
CA VAL A 307 -11.93 -8.74 10.04
C VAL A 307 -12.94 -8.67 11.21
N LYS A 308 -13.51 -9.82 11.59
CA LYS A 308 -14.43 -9.90 12.74
C LYS A 308 -13.73 -9.53 14.05
N THR A 309 -12.53 -10.06 14.29
CA THR A 309 -11.71 -9.72 15.45
C THR A 309 -11.44 -8.22 15.53
N ALA A 310 -11.05 -7.61 14.40
CA ALA A 310 -10.81 -6.16 14.34
C ALA A 310 -12.09 -5.36 14.61
N ALA A 311 -13.25 -5.80 14.13
CA ALA A 311 -14.54 -5.15 14.41
C ALA A 311 -14.91 -5.19 15.89
N ASP A 312 -14.62 -6.29 16.58
CA ASP A 312 -14.94 -6.50 17.99
C ASP A 312 -13.90 -5.89 18.94
N TYR A 313 -12.66 -5.69 18.50
CA TYR A 313 -11.56 -5.21 19.34
C TYR A 313 -11.63 -3.70 19.58
N SER A 314 -11.54 -3.28 20.85
CA SER A 314 -11.66 -1.87 21.25
C SER A 314 -10.59 -1.40 22.25
N LEU A 315 -9.60 -2.25 22.57
CA LEU A 315 -8.59 -1.93 23.60
C LEU A 315 -7.40 -1.12 23.08
N GLY A 316 -7.33 -0.86 21.78
CA GLY A 316 -6.25 -0.10 21.14
C GLY A 316 -6.20 -0.35 19.63
N PRO A 317 -5.12 0.10 18.96
CA PRO A 317 -4.97 -0.06 17.52
C PRO A 317 -4.76 -1.54 17.14
N ILE A 318 -5.40 -1.93 16.03
CA ILE A 318 -5.32 -3.29 15.49
C ILE A 318 -5.16 -3.25 13.98
N SER A 319 -4.29 -4.11 13.45
CA SER A 319 -4.09 -4.28 12.01
C SER A 319 -4.21 -5.74 11.60
N PHE A 320 -4.64 -5.94 10.37
CA PHE A 320 -4.54 -7.22 9.68
C PHE A 320 -4.14 -6.98 8.23
N ARG A 321 -3.26 -7.86 7.74
CA ARG A 321 -2.71 -7.76 6.39
C ARG A 321 -3.09 -8.96 5.54
N TYR A 322 -3.28 -8.71 4.25
CA TYR A 322 -3.61 -9.73 3.26
C TYR A 322 -3.03 -9.38 1.88
N PRO A 323 -2.73 -10.38 1.02
CA PRO A 323 -2.02 -10.15 -0.23
C PRO A 323 -2.94 -9.67 -1.36
N ARG A 324 -2.32 -9.16 -2.41
CA ARG A 324 -2.92 -9.10 -3.73
C ARG A 324 -2.94 -10.49 -4.34
N GLY A 325 -4.11 -11.06 -4.59
CA GLY A 325 -4.22 -12.37 -5.21
C GLY A 325 -5.57 -13.03 -5.01
N ASN A 326 -5.69 -14.22 -5.57
CA ASN A 326 -6.86 -15.06 -5.39
C ASN A 326 -6.72 -15.91 -4.14
N VAL A 327 -7.85 -16.24 -3.53
CA VAL A 327 -7.92 -17.15 -2.40
C VAL A 327 -7.76 -18.61 -2.82
N PHE A 328 -7.54 -19.49 -1.87
CA PHE A 328 -7.35 -20.93 -2.10
C PHE A 328 -8.67 -21.64 -2.45
N GLY A 329 -9.83 -21.07 -2.15
CA GLY A 329 -11.15 -21.64 -2.41
C GLY A 329 -11.64 -22.50 -1.24
N LEU A 330 -11.24 -22.18 -0.03
CA LEU A 330 -11.69 -22.85 1.18
C LEU A 330 -13.16 -22.45 1.52
N ASP A 331 -13.91 -23.39 2.09
CA ASP A 331 -15.25 -23.11 2.57
C ASP A 331 -15.21 -22.19 3.79
N ILE A 332 -15.82 -21.00 3.66
CA ILE A 332 -15.94 -20.04 4.75
C ILE A 332 -17.12 -20.46 5.65
N PRO A 333 -16.90 -20.67 6.95
CA PRO A 333 -17.98 -20.99 7.89
C PRO A 333 -19.08 -19.93 7.90
N THR A 334 -20.31 -20.34 8.13
CA THR A 334 -21.46 -19.43 8.27
C THR A 334 -21.36 -18.57 9.52
N GLU A 335 -20.91 -19.17 10.62
CA GLU A 335 -20.65 -18.49 11.89
C GLU A 335 -19.14 -18.21 12.00
N ILE A 336 -18.81 -16.96 12.25
CA ILE A 336 -17.45 -16.49 12.34
C ILE A 336 -17.20 -15.99 13.76
N GLU A 337 -16.29 -16.67 14.43
CA GLU A 337 -15.82 -16.28 15.76
C GLU A 337 -14.57 -15.41 15.64
N SER A 338 -14.45 -14.43 16.54
CA SER A 338 -13.24 -13.63 16.71
C SER A 338 -12.08 -14.50 17.21
N LEU A 339 -10.88 -14.15 16.79
CA LEU A 339 -9.67 -14.80 17.27
C LEU A 339 -9.35 -14.34 18.71
N GLU A 340 -8.85 -15.24 19.51
CA GLU A 340 -8.20 -14.87 20.77
C GLU A 340 -6.88 -14.14 20.46
N ILE A 341 -6.74 -12.91 20.99
CA ILE A 341 -5.60 -12.06 20.71
C ILE A 341 -4.29 -12.73 21.17
N GLY A 342 -3.33 -12.82 20.24
CA GLY A 342 -2.01 -13.40 20.49
C GLY A 342 -2.00 -14.94 20.53
N LYS A 343 -3.03 -15.61 20.01
CA LYS A 343 -3.06 -17.07 19.94
C LYS A 343 -2.94 -17.59 18.50
N GLY A 344 -1.88 -18.36 18.28
CA GLY A 344 -1.64 -19.11 17.06
C GLY A 344 -2.47 -20.40 16.99
N LYS A 345 -2.27 -21.16 15.94
CA LYS A 345 -2.95 -22.45 15.70
C LYS A 345 -2.00 -23.49 15.16
N ILE A 346 -1.96 -24.66 15.77
CA ILE A 346 -1.30 -25.83 15.16
C ILE A 346 -2.21 -26.40 14.07
N ILE A 347 -1.70 -26.53 12.87
CA ILE A 347 -2.38 -27.06 11.69
C ILE A 347 -2.08 -28.57 11.55
N LYS A 348 -0.83 -28.94 11.82
CA LYS A 348 -0.33 -30.33 11.73
C LYS A 348 0.68 -30.55 12.83
N GLN A 349 0.61 -31.69 13.50
CA GLN A 349 1.59 -32.13 14.50
C GLN A 349 2.71 -32.94 13.89
N GLY A 350 3.92 -32.76 14.38
CA GLY A 350 5.12 -33.50 14.08
C GLY A 350 6.12 -33.39 15.23
N GLU A 351 7.35 -33.91 15.07
CA GLU A 351 8.25 -34.09 16.19
C GLU A 351 9.64 -33.45 15.99
N LYS A 352 10.06 -33.21 14.73
CA LYS A 352 11.45 -32.85 14.47
C LYS A 352 11.65 -31.39 14.09
N ILE A 353 10.82 -30.86 13.22
CA ILE A 353 10.91 -29.52 12.69
C ILE A 353 9.62 -28.76 12.96
N ALA A 354 9.71 -27.58 13.56
CA ALA A 354 8.59 -26.64 13.68
C ALA A 354 8.64 -25.61 12.53
N LEU A 355 7.61 -25.62 11.68
CA LEU A 355 7.39 -24.63 10.63
C LEU A 355 6.35 -23.61 11.14
N LEU A 356 6.82 -22.46 11.62
CA LEU A 356 6.00 -21.39 12.20
C LEU A 356 5.74 -20.32 11.15
N ASN A 357 4.57 -20.37 10.52
CA ASN A 357 4.19 -19.50 9.41
C ASN A 357 3.41 -18.28 9.87
N LEU A 358 3.65 -17.15 9.25
CA LEU A 358 2.84 -15.94 9.36
C LEU A 358 2.45 -15.44 7.95
N GLY A 359 1.16 -15.46 7.62
CA GLY A 359 0.66 -15.01 6.32
C GLY A 359 0.50 -16.11 5.28
N THR A 360 0.39 -15.75 4.02
CA THR A 360 -0.13 -16.63 2.94
C THR A 360 0.85 -17.64 2.38
N ARG A 361 2.10 -17.73 2.89
CA ARG A 361 3.04 -18.79 2.48
C ARG A 361 2.67 -20.17 3.02
N ILE A 362 1.50 -20.32 3.64
CA ILE A 362 1.07 -21.56 4.29
C ILE A 362 1.04 -22.78 3.32
N GLU A 363 0.67 -22.60 2.06
CA GLU A 363 0.68 -23.70 1.09
C GLU A 363 2.13 -24.13 0.74
N GLU A 364 3.06 -23.19 0.63
CA GLU A 364 4.47 -23.51 0.47
C GLU A 364 5.04 -24.26 1.68
N VAL A 365 4.58 -23.91 2.87
CA VAL A 365 4.94 -24.59 4.12
C VAL A 365 4.38 -26.00 4.15
N LYS A 366 3.14 -26.23 3.71
CA LYS A 366 2.55 -27.58 3.59
C LYS A 366 3.32 -28.44 2.59
N ASN A 367 3.61 -27.92 1.39
CA ASN A 367 4.37 -28.61 0.36
C ASN A 367 5.80 -28.96 0.85
N ALA A 368 6.44 -28.05 1.59
CA ALA A 368 7.74 -28.30 2.21
C ALA A 368 7.66 -29.40 3.28
N SER A 369 6.64 -29.37 4.13
CA SER A 369 6.38 -30.39 5.15
C SER A 369 6.20 -31.77 4.53
N ASP A 370 5.40 -31.89 3.46
CA ASP A 370 5.16 -33.17 2.78
C ASP A 370 6.46 -33.71 2.17
N THR A 371 7.30 -32.84 1.62
CA THR A 371 8.61 -33.19 1.08
C THR A 371 9.56 -33.68 2.19
N LEU A 372 9.62 -32.95 3.33
CA LEU A 372 10.45 -33.32 4.47
C LEU A 372 9.99 -34.63 5.11
N GLU A 373 8.68 -34.87 5.21
CA GLU A 373 8.14 -36.13 5.72
C GLU A 373 8.46 -37.33 4.83
N ALA A 374 8.41 -37.17 3.51
CA ALA A 374 8.86 -38.17 2.57
C ALA A 374 10.35 -38.52 2.75
N MET A 375 11.12 -37.66 3.39
CA MET A 375 12.51 -37.86 3.78
C MET A 375 12.66 -38.37 5.24
N GLY A 376 11.56 -38.69 5.94
CA GLY A 376 11.58 -39.13 7.33
C GLY A 376 11.74 -38.00 8.38
N LEU A 377 11.54 -36.76 7.98
CA LEU A 377 11.64 -35.58 8.85
C LEU A 377 10.23 -35.06 9.19
N SER A 378 9.68 -35.52 10.32
CA SER A 378 8.34 -35.14 10.76
C SER A 378 8.26 -33.64 11.11
N CYS A 379 7.25 -32.95 10.62
CA CYS A 379 7.09 -31.49 10.75
C CYS A 379 5.81 -31.11 11.48
N THR A 380 5.92 -30.25 12.48
CA THR A 380 4.78 -29.47 12.99
C THR A 380 4.60 -28.23 12.13
N ILE A 381 3.37 -27.99 11.65
CA ILE A 381 2.98 -26.75 10.98
C ILE A 381 2.12 -25.92 11.95
N ALA A 382 2.54 -24.70 12.24
CA ALA A 382 1.80 -23.76 13.03
C ALA A 382 1.57 -22.44 12.26
N ASP A 383 0.33 -21.93 12.33
CA ASP A 383 -0.03 -20.59 11.90
C ASP A 383 0.08 -19.65 13.10
N ALA A 384 1.01 -18.73 13.07
CA ALA A 384 1.21 -17.75 14.13
C ALA A 384 0.07 -16.77 14.24
N ARG A 385 -0.65 -16.45 13.14
CA ARG A 385 -1.75 -15.47 13.07
C ARG A 385 -1.36 -14.05 13.45
N PHE A 386 -0.60 -13.90 14.54
CA PHE A 386 -0.19 -12.63 15.14
C PHE A 386 1.33 -12.45 15.07
N ALA A 387 1.75 -11.35 14.45
CA ALA A 387 3.12 -10.87 14.61
C ALA A 387 3.27 -10.17 15.97
N LYS A 388 2.17 -9.59 16.50
CA LYS A 388 2.10 -8.95 17.80
C LYS A 388 0.66 -8.98 18.33
N PRO A 389 0.45 -9.38 19.62
CA PRO A 389 1.44 -10.02 20.48
C PRO A 389 1.83 -11.41 19.98
N LEU A 390 3.04 -11.85 20.26
CA LEU A 390 3.47 -13.23 20.00
C LEU A 390 2.72 -14.22 20.89
N ASP A 391 2.37 -15.39 20.35
CA ASP A 391 1.97 -16.55 21.17
C ASP A 391 3.20 -17.19 21.81
N LYS A 392 3.61 -16.63 22.94
CA LYS A 392 4.81 -17.06 23.67
C LYS A 392 4.73 -18.51 24.13
N ASP A 393 3.51 -18.99 24.49
CA ASP A 393 3.32 -20.36 24.95
C ASP A 393 3.50 -21.34 23.79
N LEU A 394 2.87 -21.07 22.64
CA LEU A 394 3.07 -21.85 21.42
C LEU A 394 4.55 -21.91 21.02
N ILE A 395 5.26 -20.76 21.03
CA ILE A 395 6.69 -20.71 20.67
C ILE A 395 7.54 -21.52 21.66
N ARG A 396 7.27 -21.45 22.98
CA ARG A 396 7.97 -22.28 24.00
C ARG A 396 7.71 -23.77 23.76
N ASP A 397 6.45 -24.16 23.50
CA ASP A 397 6.10 -25.54 23.28
C ASP A 397 6.75 -26.10 22.00
N LEU A 398 6.75 -25.31 20.93
CA LEU A 398 7.46 -25.68 19.70
C LEU A 398 8.98 -25.83 19.92
N SER A 399 9.57 -24.92 20.71
CA SER A 399 11.02 -24.98 20.98
C SER A 399 11.44 -26.16 21.87
N LYS A 400 10.56 -26.62 22.76
CA LYS A 400 10.81 -27.78 23.64
C LYS A 400 10.71 -29.13 22.92
N ASN A 401 9.82 -29.21 21.92
CA ASN A 401 9.43 -30.45 21.30
C ASN A 401 10.08 -30.69 19.91
N HIS A 402 10.92 -29.76 19.43
CA HIS A 402 11.55 -29.84 18.10
C HIS A 402 13.04 -29.48 18.19
N GLU A 403 13.82 -29.98 17.22
CA GLU A 403 15.24 -29.66 17.11
C GLU A 403 15.49 -28.34 16.37
N LEU A 404 14.58 -27.99 15.48
CA LEU A 404 14.66 -26.82 14.59
C LEU A 404 13.32 -26.11 14.49
N MET A 405 13.34 -24.80 14.58
CA MET A 405 12.22 -23.94 14.18
C MET A 405 12.60 -23.14 12.93
N ILE A 406 11.70 -23.09 11.96
CA ILE A 406 11.80 -22.17 10.82
C ILE A 406 10.59 -21.23 10.89
N THR A 407 10.85 -19.92 10.99
CA THR A 407 9.79 -18.90 10.83
C THR A 407 9.69 -18.48 9.38
N ILE A 408 8.49 -18.30 8.87
CA ILE A 408 8.23 -17.90 7.49
C ILE A 408 7.28 -16.70 7.47
N GLU A 409 7.70 -15.60 6.85
CA GLU A 409 6.90 -14.37 6.73
C GLU A 409 7.10 -13.69 5.38
N GLU A 410 6.11 -12.91 4.94
CA GLU A 410 6.15 -12.08 3.72
C GLU A 410 6.53 -10.62 4.06
N GLY A 411 7.37 -10.42 5.06
CA GLY A 411 7.91 -9.14 5.52
C GLY A 411 9.42 -9.03 5.29
N SER A 412 9.98 -7.85 5.51
CA SER A 412 11.44 -7.61 5.52
C SER A 412 12.08 -8.12 6.81
N SER A 413 13.42 -8.09 6.85
CA SER A 413 14.17 -8.29 8.10
C SER A 413 13.68 -7.31 9.19
N GLY A 414 13.67 -7.76 10.45
CA GLY A 414 13.13 -6.98 11.57
C GLY A 414 11.62 -7.19 11.82
N GLY A 415 10.96 -8.05 11.04
CA GLY A 415 9.56 -8.43 11.21
C GLY A 415 9.33 -9.55 12.25
N PHE A 416 8.39 -10.43 11.96
CA PHE A 416 7.93 -11.48 12.87
C PHE A 416 9.05 -12.42 13.33
N GLY A 417 9.86 -12.94 12.39
CA GLY A 417 10.95 -13.87 12.73
C GLY A 417 11.99 -13.25 13.65
N ALA A 418 12.27 -11.93 13.52
CA ALA A 418 13.16 -11.21 14.43
C ALA A 418 12.58 -11.13 15.84
N HIS A 419 11.27 -10.87 16.00
CA HIS A 419 10.62 -10.86 17.31
C HIS A 419 10.61 -12.24 17.97
N VAL A 420 10.38 -13.31 17.19
CA VAL A 420 10.49 -14.70 17.69
C VAL A 420 11.93 -14.99 18.16
N LEU A 421 12.94 -14.60 17.37
CA LEU A 421 14.35 -14.80 17.72
C LEU A 421 14.72 -14.05 19.01
N MET A 422 14.30 -12.78 19.13
CA MET A 422 14.52 -11.99 20.36
C MET A 422 13.86 -12.66 21.57
N PHE A 423 12.61 -13.10 21.43
CA PHE A 423 11.90 -13.79 22.52
C PHE A 423 12.63 -15.08 22.95
N LEU A 424 13.09 -15.90 22.01
CA LEU A 424 13.83 -17.13 22.33
C LEU A 424 15.18 -16.84 23.02
N ALA A 425 15.85 -15.75 22.63
CA ALA A 425 17.10 -15.32 23.25
C ALA A 425 16.87 -14.80 24.67
N ASP A 426 15.84 -13.94 24.87
CA ASP A 426 15.51 -13.37 26.19
C ASP A 426 15.09 -14.45 27.20
N GLU A 427 14.47 -15.54 26.74
CA GLU A 427 14.08 -16.69 27.57
C GLU A 427 15.24 -17.69 27.80
N GLY A 428 16.44 -17.45 27.22
CA GLY A 428 17.59 -18.36 27.34
C GLY A 428 17.42 -19.70 26.60
N ILE A 429 16.42 -19.82 25.74
CA ILE A 429 16.13 -21.08 25.02
C ILE A 429 17.26 -21.41 24.05
N LEU A 430 17.90 -20.39 23.47
CA LEU A 430 18.99 -20.55 22.52
C LEU A 430 20.28 -21.05 23.18
N ASP A 431 20.46 -20.87 24.48
CA ASP A 431 21.66 -21.28 25.24
C ASP A 431 21.80 -22.81 25.28
N ASN A 432 20.72 -23.53 25.09
CA ASN A 432 20.68 -25.00 25.09
C ASN A 432 20.85 -25.63 23.68
N GLY A 433 21.28 -24.83 22.68
CA GLY A 433 21.57 -25.34 21.33
C GLY A 433 20.33 -25.49 20.43
N PHE A 434 19.17 -24.96 20.81
CA PHE A 434 18.00 -24.94 19.94
C PHE A 434 18.27 -24.17 18.65
N LYS A 435 17.92 -24.78 17.51
CA LYS A 435 18.19 -24.20 16.19
C LYS A 435 16.99 -23.39 15.71
N ILE A 436 17.19 -22.13 15.30
CA ILE A 436 16.18 -21.31 14.62
C ILE A 436 16.73 -20.78 13.30
N ARG A 437 15.86 -20.69 12.27
CA ARG A 437 16.12 -20.03 11.00
C ARG A 437 14.92 -19.21 10.61
N ASN A 438 15.17 -17.99 10.09
CA ASN A 438 14.12 -17.08 9.67
C ASN A 438 14.12 -16.94 8.16
N LEU A 439 12.94 -17.11 7.54
CA LEU A 439 12.68 -16.84 6.14
C LEU A 439 11.82 -15.58 6.01
N TYR A 440 12.36 -14.58 5.36
CA TYR A 440 11.76 -13.28 5.11
C TYR A 440 12.23 -12.75 3.74
N LEU A 441 11.66 -11.64 3.28
CA LEU A 441 12.06 -11.02 2.02
C LEU A 441 13.53 -10.55 2.10
N PRO A 442 14.36 -10.83 1.07
CA PRO A 442 15.78 -10.49 1.07
C PRO A 442 15.99 -8.97 1.05
N ASP A 443 17.22 -8.55 1.42
CA ASP A 443 17.63 -7.15 1.40
C ASP A 443 17.87 -6.64 -0.04
N THR A 444 16.81 -6.72 -0.85
CA THR A 444 16.79 -6.24 -2.24
C THR A 444 15.36 -6.00 -2.70
N PHE A 445 15.17 -5.01 -3.59
CA PHE A 445 13.87 -4.79 -4.23
C PHE A 445 13.68 -5.77 -5.39
N ILE A 446 12.74 -6.69 -5.24
CA ILE A 446 12.39 -7.68 -6.27
C ILE A 446 11.56 -6.99 -7.36
N GLN A 447 11.98 -7.16 -8.61
CA GLN A 447 11.33 -6.55 -9.76
C GLN A 447 9.97 -7.21 -10.05
N HIS A 448 9.13 -6.53 -10.83
CA HIS A 448 7.82 -7.06 -11.25
C HIS A 448 7.95 -8.36 -12.05
N GLY A 449 7.00 -9.27 -11.85
CA GLY A 449 6.99 -10.57 -12.50
C GLY A 449 5.76 -11.39 -12.12
N ASP A 450 5.80 -12.69 -12.39
CA ASP A 450 4.85 -13.62 -11.79
C ASP A 450 5.09 -13.71 -10.27
N VAL A 451 4.02 -13.76 -9.49
CA VAL A 451 4.13 -13.75 -8.02
C VAL A 451 4.90 -14.96 -7.49
N ASN A 452 4.70 -16.15 -8.09
CA ASN A 452 5.40 -17.35 -7.64
C ASN A 452 6.89 -17.28 -7.95
N ASP A 453 7.26 -16.77 -9.13
CA ASP A 453 8.66 -16.56 -9.52
C ASP A 453 9.33 -15.51 -8.59
N MET A 454 8.62 -14.43 -8.23
CA MET A 454 9.12 -13.44 -7.31
C MET A 454 9.37 -14.03 -5.91
N TYR A 455 8.46 -14.87 -5.39
CA TYR A 455 8.65 -15.55 -4.12
C TYR A 455 9.72 -16.64 -4.18
N ALA A 456 9.88 -17.33 -5.31
CA ALA A 456 10.99 -18.25 -5.53
C ALA A 456 12.34 -17.51 -5.52
N GLN A 457 12.42 -16.36 -6.18
CA GLN A 457 13.59 -15.46 -6.11
C GLN A 457 13.86 -14.98 -4.68
N ALA A 458 12.80 -14.69 -3.91
CA ALA A 458 12.90 -14.29 -2.51
C ALA A 458 13.33 -15.44 -1.58
N GLY A 459 13.33 -16.67 -2.04
CA GLY A 459 13.61 -17.85 -1.22
C GLY A 459 12.45 -18.28 -0.32
N LEU A 460 11.22 -17.81 -0.57
CA LEU A 460 10.02 -18.08 0.22
C LEU A 460 9.10 -19.12 -0.44
N ASN A 461 9.68 -20.09 -1.11
CA ASN A 461 9.01 -21.25 -1.69
C ASN A 461 9.35 -22.56 -0.95
N SER A 462 8.60 -23.60 -1.20
CA SER A 462 8.75 -24.92 -0.55
C SER A 462 10.14 -25.52 -0.72
N GLU A 463 10.74 -25.40 -1.89
CA GLU A 463 12.09 -25.92 -2.18
C GLU A 463 13.16 -25.28 -1.27
N ASN A 464 13.09 -23.96 -1.07
CA ASN A 464 14.04 -23.25 -0.22
C ASN A 464 13.81 -23.53 1.28
N ILE A 465 12.55 -23.73 1.71
CA ILE A 465 12.24 -24.18 3.07
C ILE A 465 12.90 -25.53 3.34
N VAL A 466 12.75 -26.49 2.43
CA VAL A 466 13.38 -27.82 2.53
C VAL A 466 14.91 -27.74 2.55
N LYS A 467 15.53 -26.98 1.65
CA LYS A 467 16.98 -26.77 1.61
C LYS A 467 17.51 -26.18 2.93
N LEU A 468 16.79 -25.20 3.48
CA LEU A 468 17.15 -24.55 4.73
C LEU A 468 17.06 -25.51 5.92
N ALA A 469 16.01 -26.34 5.97
CA ALA A 469 15.81 -27.36 7.00
C ALA A 469 16.93 -28.38 6.98
N MET A 470 17.25 -28.93 5.82
CA MET A 470 18.34 -29.91 5.65
C MET A 470 19.70 -29.32 6.06
N LYS A 471 20.00 -28.12 5.61
CA LYS A 471 21.24 -27.40 5.98
C LYS A 471 21.33 -27.17 7.48
N ALA A 472 20.23 -26.76 8.13
CA ALA A 472 20.22 -26.49 9.57
C ALA A 472 20.37 -27.75 10.42
N LEU A 473 19.94 -28.90 9.92
CA LEU A 473 20.06 -30.19 10.58
C LEU A 473 21.33 -30.96 10.19
N ASP A 474 22.22 -30.36 9.38
CA ASP A 474 23.47 -30.95 8.89
C ASP A 474 23.26 -32.25 8.08
N ILE A 475 22.13 -32.37 7.37
CA ILE A 475 21.77 -33.54 6.59
C ILE A 475 22.26 -33.37 5.13
N ASN A 476 23.17 -34.25 4.68
CA ASN A 476 23.72 -34.21 3.34
C ASN A 476 22.80 -34.86 2.31
N ASN A 477 22.66 -34.27 1.12
CA ASN A 477 21.87 -34.80 0.00
C ASN A 477 22.26 -36.23 -0.45
N ASN A 478 23.46 -36.71 -0.09
CA ASN A 478 23.94 -38.05 -0.45
C ASN A 478 23.38 -39.18 0.42
N GLU A 479 22.86 -38.89 1.60
CA GLU A 479 22.28 -39.87 2.52
C GLU A 479 20.89 -40.36 2.11
N PHE A 480 20.18 -39.58 1.24
CA PHE A 480 18.82 -39.89 0.82
C PHE A 480 18.67 -40.89 -0.34
N LYS A 481 19.75 -41.21 -1.04
CA LYS A 481 19.68 -42.25 -2.08
C LYS A 481 19.54 -43.67 -1.51
N ILE A 482 19.77 -43.83 -0.21
CA ILE A 482 19.78 -45.15 0.46
C ILE A 482 18.40 -45.56 0.97
N ILE A 483 17.45 -44.65 1.13
CA ILE A 483 16.10 -44.93 1.67
C ILE A 483 15.09 -45.31 0.56
N LYS A 484 15.46 -45.19 -0.71
CA LYS A 484 14.65 -45.57 -1.88
C LYS A 484 15.09 -46.89 -2.54
N SER A 485 15.98 -47.67 -1.91
CA SER A 485 16.39 -49.02 -2.40
C SER A 485 15.74 -50.16 -1.60
#